data_15c66730a8f122d7cd163a4159210275
#
_entry.id   15c66730a8f122d7cd163a4159210275
#
_cell.length_a   1.000
_cell.length_b   1.000
_cell.length_c   1.000
_cell.angle_alpha   90.00
_cell.angle_beta   90.00
_cell.angle_gamma   90.00
#
_symmetry.space_group_name_H-M   'P 1'
#
loop_
_entity.id
_entity.type
_entity.pdbx_description
1 polymer ?
#
loop_
_entity_poly.entity_id
_entity_poly.type
_entity_poly.pdbx_seq_one_letter_code
_entity_poly.pdbx_strand_id
1 'polypeptide(L)' 'LDITGLDLIEYGLKGTQIGDTLNYLLEIVIENPKLNDKATLIGLLDMK' A
#
# COMPACT_ATOMS: atom_id res chain seq x y z
N LEU A 1 -8.08 0.08 5.08
CA LEU A 1 -6.91 -0.35 4.29
C LEU A 1 -6.22 -1.50 4.99
N ASP A 2 -5.99 -2.57 4.26
CA ASP A 2 -5.46 -3.82 4.80
C ASP A 2 -3.92 -3.86 4.86
N ILE A 3 -3.31 -2.71 4.81
CA ILE A 3 -1.87 -2.56 4.93
C ILE A 3 -1.59 -1.34 5.80
N THR A 4 -0.54 -1.40 6.60
CA THR A 4 -0.20 -0.31 7.52
C THR A 4 1.17 0.26 7.19
N GLY A 5 1.54 1.37 7.87
CA GLY A 5 2.88 1.93 7.75
C GLY A 5 3.97 0.95 8.14
N LEU A 6 3.71 0.11 9.16
CA LEU A 6 4.67 -0.91 9.58
C LEU A 6 4.92 -1.92 8.46
N ASP A 7 3.87 -2.31 7.74
CA ASP A 7 4.01 -3.23 6.62
C ASP A 7 4.91 -2.64 5.55
N LEU A 8 4.78 -1.35 5.28
CA LEU A 8 5.60 -0.67 4.28
C LEU A 8 7.05 -0.52 4.73
N ILE A 9 7.29 -0.32 6.02
CA ILE A 9 8.64 -0.28 6.57
C ILE A 9 9.31 -1.64 6.39
N GLU A 10 8.60 -2.72 6.67
CA GLU A 10 9.11 -4.07 6.47
C GLU A 10 9.37 -4.36 4.99
N TYR A 11 8.57 -3.80 4.11
CA TYR A 11 8.76 -3.91 2.67
C TYR A 11 10.04 -3.21 2.20
N GLY A 12 10.47 -2.16 2.92
CA GLY A 12 11.69 -1.42 2.59
C GLY A 12 11.51 0.06 2.33
N LEU A 13 10.32 0.59 2.56
CA LEU A 13 10.05 2.01 2.39
C LEU A 13 10.41 2.80 3.65
N LYS A 14 10.70 4.06 3.52
CA LYS A 14 11.04 4.94 4.64
C LYS A 14 10.64 6.38 4.39
N GLY A 15 10.48 7.13 5.50
CA GLY A 15 10.22 8.56 5.45
C GLY A 15 8.92 8.88 4.73
N THR A 16 8.95 9.86 3.86
CA THR A 16 7.77 10.32 3.13
C THR A 16 7.20 9.27 2.19
N GLN A 17 8.00 8.30 1.78
CA GLN A 17 7.54 7.21 0.90
C GLN A 17 6.41 6.42 1.54
N ILE A 18 6.43 6.27 2.86
CA ILE A 18 5.39 5.52 3.59
C ILE A 18 4.05 6.21 3.42
N GLY A 19 3.98 7.51 3.71
CA GLY A 19 2.74 8.28 3.59
C GLY A 19 2.23 8.35 2.15
N ASP A 20 3.13 8.62 1.22
CA ASP A 20 2.78 8.72 -0.20
C ASP A 20 2.21 7.39 -0.71
N THR A 21 2.84 6.29 -0.32
CA THR A 21 2.39 4.96 -0.74
C THR A 21 1.04 4.60 -0.13
N LEU A 22 0.84 4.93 1.16
CA LEU A 22 -0.46 4.69 1.80
C LEU A 22 -1.56 5.46 1.10
N ASN A 23 -1.33 6.72 0.74
CA ASN A 23 -2.31 7.52 0.02
C ASN A 23 -2.62 6.94 -1.36
N TYR A 24 -1.58 6.50 -2.06
CA TYR A 24 -1.73 5.87 -3.36
C TYR A 24 -2.60 4.60 -3.28
N LEU A 25 -2.30 3.74 -2.32
CA LEU A 25 -3.05 2.50 -2.13
C LEU A 25 -4.48 2.77 -1.66
N LEU A 26 -4.66 3.78 -0.83
CA LEU A 26 -5.99 4.15 -0.35
C LEU A 26 -6.89 4.57 -1.52
N GLU A 27 -6.38 5.36 -2.44
CA GLU A 27 -7.16 5.76 -3.62
C GLU A 27 -7.56 4.57 -4.46
N ILE A 28 -6.66 3.60 -4.64
CA ILE A 28 -6.94 2.38 -5.37
C ILE A 28 -8.07 1.60 -4.69
N VAL A 29 -8.02 1.48 -3.37
CA VAL A 29 -9.02 0.73 -2.60
C VAL A 29 -10.37 1.44 -2.61
N ILE A 30 -10.38 2.78 -2.57
CA ILE A 30 -11.63 3.54 -2.64
C ILE A 30 -12.36 3.24 -3.94
N GLU A 31 -11.63 3.20 -5.06
CA GLU A 31 -12.22 2.91 -6.35
C GLU A 31 -12.54 1.43 -6.54
N ASN A 32 -11.74 0.56 -5.94
CA ASN A 32 -11.92 -0.88 -6.07
C ASN A 32 -11.68 -1.58 -4.74
N PRO A 33 -12.69 -1.63 -3.85
CA PRO A 33 -12.54 -2.24 -2.53
C PRO A 33 -12.10 -3.69 -2.53
N LYS A 34 -12.27 -4.40 -3.64
CA LYS A 34 -11.84 -5.79 -3.75
C LYS A 34 -10.33 -5.93 -3.67
N LEU A 35 -9.60 -4.86 -3.93
CA LEU A 35 -8.14 -4.86 -3.86
C LEU A 35 -7.62 -4.63 -2.45
N ASN A 36 -8.50 -4.43 -1.47
CA ASN A 36 -8.11 -4.19 -0.08
C ASN A 36 -7.68 -5.50 0.59
N ASP A 37 -6.53 -5.99 0.18
CA ASP A 37 -5.93 -7.21 0.68
C ASP A 37 -4.41 -7.01 0.71
N LYS A 38 -3.77 -7.36 1.82
CA LYS A 38 -2.35 -7.10 2.00
C LYS A 38 -1.49 -7.68 0.87
N ALA A 39 -1.72 -8.92 0.51
CA ALA A 39 -0.93 -9.56 -0.55
C ALA A 39 -1.12 -8.86 -1.90
N THR A 40 -2.37 -8.48 -2.21
CA THR A 40 -2.68 -7.76 -3.45
C THR A 40 -2.01 -6.39 -3.45
N LEU A 41 -2.09 -5.66 -2.34
CA LEU A 41 -1.50 -4.32 -2.23
C LEU A 41 0.02 -4.37 -2.35
N ILE A 42 0.66 -5.35 -1.73
CA ILE A 42 2.11 -5.54 -1.85
C ILE A 42 2.47 -5.87 -3.30
N GLY A 43 1.66 -6.69 -3.96
CA GLY A 43 1.86 -7.02 -5.37
C GLY A 43 1.80 -5.80 -6.28
N LEU A 44 0.91 -4.84 -5.97
CA LEU A 44 0.83 -3.58 -6.73
C LEU A 44 2.11 -2.76 -6.57
N LEU A 45 2.74 -2.79 -5.41
CA LEU A 45 4.01 -2.09 -5.19
C LEU A 45 5.13 -2.72 -6.02
N ASP A 46 5.13 -4.04 -6.13
CA ASP A 46 6.15 -4.75 -6.90
C ASP A 46 6.05 -4.50 -8.40
N MET A 47 4.88 -4.11 -8.89
CA MET A 47 4.66 -3.83 -10.30
C MET A 47 5.12 -2.43 -10.72
N LYS A 48 5.58 -1.63 -9.79
CA LYS A 48 5.96 -0.25 -10.04
C LYS A 48 7.38 -0.09 -10.58
#